data_6819b56844355714f8e1d02b048f93c6
#
_entry.id   6819b56844355714f8e1d02b048f93c6
#
_cell.length_a   1.000
_cell.length_b   1.000
_cell.length_c   1.000
_cell.angle_alpha   90.00
_cell.angle_beta   90.00
_cell.angle_gamma   90.00
#
_symmetry.space_group_name_H-M   'P 1'
#
loop_
_entity.id
_entity.type
_entity.pdbx_description
1 polymer ?
#
loop_
_entity_poly.entity_id
_entity_poly.type
_entity_poly.pdbx_seq_one_letter_code
_entity_poly.pdbx_strand_id
1 'polypeptide(L)'
;MPVAAKLNDKGTQHDGYHETVITAGSPTVFIDGLPAARLGDPLTPHDKPEHPVHPRKIASGSSTVFIDGLPAARTGDAVDCGGVIIGSGTVNIG
;
A
#
# COMPACT_ATOMS: atom_id res chain seq x y z
N MET A 1 -3.43 -2.82 -17.05
CA MET A 1 -3.18 -3.44 -15.74
C MET A 1 -2.47 -2.44 -14.84
N PRO A 2 -2.91 -2.27 -13.57
CA PRO A 2 -2.27 -1.31 -12.66
C PRO A 2 -0.86 -1.71 -12.26
N VAL A 3 -0.08 -0.71 -11.85
CA VAL A 3 1.28 -0.92 -11.34
C VAL A 3 1.19 -1.57 -9.96
N ALA A 4 1.95 -2.66 -9.76
CA ALA A 4 2.03 -3.35 -8.48
C ALA A 4 2.73 -2.45 -7.44
N ALA A 5 2.26 -2.52 -6.20
CA ALA A 5 2.82 -1.75 -5.09
C ALA A 5 3.97 -2.49 -4.39
N LYS A 6 4.87 -1.72 -3.81
CA LYS A 6 6.04 -2.23 -3.09
C LYS A 6 6.39 -1.31 -1.93
N LEU A 7 7.34 -1.73 -1.12
CA LEU A 7 7.88 -0.91 -0.02
C LEU A 7 8.22 0.50 -0.52
N ASN A 8 7.90 1.50 0.29
CA ASN A 8 8.08 2.92 0.04
C ASN A 8 7.10 3.57 -0.94
N ASP A 9 6.20 2.81 -1.55
CA ASP A 9 5.13 3.39 -2.36
C ASP A 9 4.13 4.12 -1.46
N LYS A 10 3.43 5.09 -2.04
CA LYS A 10 2.59 6.02 -1.27
C LYS A 10 1.16 5.52 -1.09
N GLY A 11 0.59 5.85 0.08
CA GLY A 11 -0.85 5.92 0.27
C GLY A 11 -1.24 7.39 0.33
N THR A 12 -2.23 7.78 -0.47
CA THR A 12 -2.59 9.18 -0.64
C THR A 12 -3.14 9.83 0.63
N GLN A 13 -3.14 11.15 0.65
CA GLN A 13 -3.80 11.93 1.72
C GLN A 13 -5.31 11.72 1.70
N HIS A 14 -5.95 11.95 2.85
CA HIS A 14 -7.42 12.02 2.95
C HIS A 14 -7.81 12.92 4.12
N ASP A 15 -8.90 13.65 4.01
CA ASP A 15 -9.49 14.45 5.08
C ASP A 15 -8.49 15.29 5.88
N GLY A 16 -7.46 15.85 5.22
CA GLY A 16 -6.42 16.65 5.86
C GLY A 16 -5.28 15.85 6.47
N TYR A 17 -5.35 14.52 6.49
CA TYR A 17 -4.24 13.66 6.88
C TYR A 17 -3.29 13.50 5.68
N HIS A 18 -1.99 13.71 5.93
CA HIS A 18 -0.99 13.73 4.85
C HIS A 18 -0.69 12.32 4.30
N GLU A 19 -0.12 12.26 3.10
CA GLU A 19 0.33 11.01 2.52
C GLU A 19 1.45 10.38 3.35
N THR A 20 1.48 9.05 3.35
CA THR A 20 2.57 8.27 3.96
C THR A 20 2.97 7.14 3.04
N VAL A 21 3.97 6.37 3.45
CA VAL A 21 4.53 5.29 2.63
C VAL A 21 4.32 3.91 3.25
N ILE A 22 4.31 2.89 2.40
CA ILE A 22 4.27 1.49 2.81
C ILE A 22 5.59 1.16 3.53
N THR A 23 5.50 0.58 4.73
CA THR A 23 6.65 0.34 5.61
C THR A 23 7.07 -1.12 5.71
N ALA A 24 6.27 -2.05 5.21
CA ALA A 24 6.60 -3.48 5.21
C ALA A 24 5.93 -4.17 4.03
N GLY A 25 6.48 -5.29 3.61
CA GLY A 25 5.95 -6.09 2.52
C GLY A 25 6.41 -7.54 2.62
N SER A 26 6.31 -8.27 1.51
CA SER A 26 6.64 -9.67 1.44
C SER A 26 8.12 -9.94 1.80
N PRO A 27 8.38 -10.97 2.63
CA PRO A 27 9.75 -11.41 2.87
C PRO A 27 10.30 -12.31 1.75
N THR A 28 9.47 -12.70 0.78
CA THR A 28 9.84 -13.69 -0.23
C THR A 28 9.71 -13.19 -1.67
N VAL A 29 8.93 -12.15 -1.93
CA VAL A 29 8.70 -11.60 -3.27
C VAL A 29 9.13 -10.15 -3.31
N PHE A 30 9.92 -9.80 -4.32
CA PHE A 30 10.48 -8.47 -4.48
C PHE A 30 10.10 -7.90 -5.84
N ILE A 31 9.83 -6.61 -5.88
CA ILE A 31 9.54 -5.85 -7.09
C ILE A 31 10.57 -4.72 -7.15
N ASP A 32 11.35 -4.68 -8.25
CA ASP A 32 12.42 -3.70 -8.43
C ASP A 32 13.36 -3.64 -7.20
N GLY A 33 13.65 -4.82 -6.61
CA GLY A 33 14.56 -4.94 -5.48
C GLY A 33 13.96 -4.61 -4.12
N LEU A 34 12.67 -4.28 -4.04
CA LEU A 34 11.98 -3.96 -2.77
C LEU A 34 10.85 -4.96 -2.48
N PRO A 35 10.56 -5.23 -1.19
CA PRO A 35 9.46 -6.11 -0.83
C PRO A 35 8.14 -5.72 -1.50
N ALA A 36 7.49 -6.68 -2.15
CA ALA A 36 6.17 -6.47 -2.75
C ALA A 36 5.12 -6.25 -1.65
N ALA A 37 4.20 -5.32 -1.88
CA ALA A 37 3.13 -5.01 -0.92
C ALA A 37 1.90 -5.89 -1.13
N ARG A 38 1.19 -6.16 -0.03
CA ARG A 38 0.03 -7.07 0.00
C ARG A 38 -1.07 -6.49 0.85
N LEU A 39 -2.27 -7.04 0.71
CA LEU A 39 -3.37 -6.76 1.62
C LEU A 39 -2.91 -6.90 3.07
N GLY A 40 -3.19 -5.92 3.91
CA GLY A 40 -2.84 -5.91 5.33
C GLY A 40 -1.47 -5.32 5.64
N ASP A 41 -0.62 -5.09 4.66
CA ASP A 41 0.69 -4.48 4.91
C ASP A 41 0.53 -3.02 5.37
N PRO A 42 1.36 -2.59 6.34
CA PRO A 42 1.18 -1.28 6.97
C PRO A 42 1.82 -0.14 6.17
N LEU A 43 1.26 1.06 6.40
CA LEU A 43 1.89 2.32 6.02
C LEU A 43 2.27 3.07 7.30
N THR A 44 3.15 4.06 7.19
CA THR A 44 3.44 4.95 8.30
C THR A 44 2.15 5.60 8.79
N PRO A 45 1.86 5.59 10.10
CA PRO A 45 0.71 6.31 10.65
C PRO A 45 0.77 7.79 10.31
N HIS A 46 -0.40 8.44 10.23
CA HIS A 46 -0.45 9.86 9.95
C HIS A 46 -1.39 10.58 10.92
N ASP A 47 -1.26 11.92 10.98
CA ASP A 47 -2.05 12.77 11.87
C ASP A 47 -2.41 14.07 11.16
N LYS A 48 -3.20 14.88 11.83
CA LYS A 48 -3.47 16.26 11.44
C LYS A 48 -3.69 17.09 12.72
N PRO A 49 -3.60 18.44 12.65
CA PRO A 49 -3.80 19.29 13.83
C PRO A 49 -5.08 18.94 14.58
N GLU A 50 -4.96 18.79 15.91
CA GLU A 50 -6.08 18.52 16.83
C GLU A 50 -6.73 17.14 16.67
N HIS A 51 -6.10 16.24 15.90
CA HIS A 51 -6.57 14.87 15.76
C HIS A 51 -5.44 13.89 16.10
N PRO A 52 -5.74 12.76 16.75
CA PRO A 52 -4.71 11.79 17.10
C PRO A 52 -4.13 11.09 15.88
N VAL A 53 -2.90 10.62 16.01
CA VAL A 53 -2.27 9.72 15.04
C VAL A 53 -3.14 8.47 14.93
N HIS A 54 -3.37 8.00 13.69
CA HIS A 54 -4.02 6.71 13.46
C HIS A 54 -3.21 5.83 12.53
N PRO A 55 -3.30 4.50 12.70
CA PRO A 55 -2.58 3.56 11.83
C PRO A 55 -3.20 3.49 10.45
N ARG A 56 -2.41 2.99 9.49
CA ARG A 56 -2.87 2.76 8.12
C ARG A 56 -2.41 1.38 7.66
N LYS A 57 -3.25 0.70 6.89
CA LYS A 57 -2.89 -0.55 6.23
C LYS A 57 -3.65 -0.69 4.91
N ILE A 58 -3.09 -1.50 4.02
CA ILE A 58 -3.71 -1.80 2.72
C ILE A 58 -4.96 -2.64 2.94
N ALA A 59 -6.09 -2.20 2.41
CA ALA A 59 -7.41 -2.80 2.65
C ALA A 59 -8.00 -3.55 1.46
N SER A 60 -7.40 -3.45 0.27
CA SER A 60 -7.82 -4.22 -0.90
C SER A 60 -6.63 -4.62 -1.76
N GLY A 61 -6.82 -5.58 -2.65
CA GLY A 61 -5.78 -6.08 -3.52
C GLY A 61 -6.34 -6.85 -4.70
N SER A 62 -5.43 -7.43 -5.48
CA SER A 62 -5.76 -8.22 -6.65
C SER A 62 -6.63 -9.43 -6.30
N SER A 63 -7.61 -9.75 -7.16
CA SER A 63 -8.38 -10.98 -7.06
C SER A 63 -7.72 -12.16 -7.79
N THR A 64 -6.63 -11.92 -8.50
CA THR A 64 -5.97 -12.92 -9.34
C THR A 64 -4.51 -13.17 -9.01
N VAL A 65 -3.83 -12.22 -8.35
CA VAL A 65 -2.42 -12.33 -7.98
C VAL A 65 -2.29 -12.32 -6.47
N PHE A 66 -1.61 -13.32 -5.94
CA PHE A 66 -1.39 -13.48 -4.49
C PHE A 66 0.10 -13.58 -4.19
N ILE A 67 0.51 -12.97 -3.10
CA ILE A 67 1.88 -12.97 -2.61
C ILE A 67 1.83 -13.46 -1.16
N ASP A 68 2.52 -14.58 -0.88
CA ASP A 68 2.49 -15.24 0.44
C ASP A 68 1.06 -15.53 0.90
N GLY A 69 0.17 -15.89 -0.04
CA GLY A 69 -1.23 -16.19 0.25
C GLY A 69 -2.13 -14.99 0.47
N LEU A 70 -1.64 -13.77 0.27
CA LEU A 70 -2.39 -12.53 0.41
C LEU A 70 -2.56 -11.83 -0.93
N PRO A 71 -3.71 -11.17 -1.19
CA PRO A 71 -3.89 -10.39 -2.42
C PRO A 71 -2.78 -9.37 -2.61
N ALA A 72 -2.16 -9.36 -3.79
CA ALA A 72 -1.12 -8.38 -4.10
C ALA A 72 -1.72 -6.96 -4.21
N ALA A 73 -1.04 -5.97 -3.65
CA ALA A 73 -1.49 -4.59 -3.69
C ALA A 73 -1.12 -3.91 -5.01
N ARG A 74 -2.00 -3.01 -5.47
CA ARG A 74 -1.87 -2.31 -6.77
C ARG A 74 -2.24 -0.85 -6.61
N THR A 75 -1.81 -0.03 -7.56
CA THR A 75 -2.30 1.35 -7.69
C THR A 75 -3.83 1.35 -7.74
N GLY A 76 -4.45 2.16 -6.91
CA GLY A 76 -5.89 2.27 -6.78
C GLY A 76 -6.49 1.42 -5.67
N ASP A 77 -5.74 0.50 -5.08
CA ASP A 77 -6.22 -0.27 -3.93
C ASP A 77 -6.41 0.63 -2.72
N ALA A 78 -7.44 0.33 -1.92
CA ALA A 78 -7.83 1.17 -0.81
C ALA A 78 -6.88 1.05 0.38
N VAL A 79 -6.72 2.16 1.11
CA VAL A 79 -6.14 2.19 2.45
C VAL A 79 -7.30 2.21 3.45
N ASP A 80 -7.19 1.46 4.55
CA ASP A 80 -8.31 1.24 5.48
C ASP A 80 -8.87 2.53 6.10
N CYS A 81 -8.02 3.52 6.32
CA CYS A 81 -8.43 4.80 6.90
C CYS A 81 -8.85 5.84 5.85
N GLY A 82 -8.74 5.51 4.57
CA GLY A 82 -9.01 6.42 3.44
C GLY A 82 -7.77 6.61 2.56
N GLY A 83 -7.99 7.11 1.35
CA GLY A 83 -6.96 7.23 0.35
C GLY A 83 -6.74 5.93 -0.44
N VAL A 84 -5.82 5.98 -1.38
CA VAL A 84 -5.49 4.84 -2.25
C VAL A 84 -3.98 4.70 -2.39
N ILE A 85 -3.56 3.50 -2.79
CA ILE A 85 -2.15 3.18 -3.06
C ILE A 85 -1.75 3.72 -4.42
N ILE A 86 -0.53 4.25 -4.52
CA ILE A 86 0.10 4.68 -5.77
C ILE A 86 1.40 3.87 -5.96
N GLY A 87 1.36 2.88 -6.83
CA GLY A 87 2.54 2.10 -7.17
C GLY A 87 3.50 2.90 -8.05
N SER A 88 4.79 2.58 -7.97
CA SER A 88 5.83 3.33 -8.68
C SER A 88 6.87 2.46 -9.39
N GLY A 89 6.66 1.17 -9.48
CA GLY A 89 7.63 0.26 -10.08
C GLY A 89 7.39 -0.01 -11.56
N THR A 90 8.04 -1.07 -12.04
CA THR A 90 7.99 -1.47 -13.45
C THR A 90 7.07 -2.67 -13.70
N VAL A 91 6.47 -3.24 -12.66
CA VAL A 91 5.64 -4.43 -12.74
C VAL A 91 4.17 -4.06 -12.72
N ASN A 92 3.41 -4.60 -13.67
CA ASN A 92 1.95 -4.42 -13.73
C ASN A 92 1.27 -5.76 -13.43
N ILE A 93 0.18 -5.72 -12.66
CA ILE A 93 -0.59 -6.91 -12.28
C ILE A 93 -2.09 -6.66 -12.42
N GLY A 94 -2.82 -7.74 -12.56
CA GLY A 94 -4.28 -7.68 -12.68
C GLY A 94 -5.04 -7.38 -11.39
#